data_20270d7e8f0a313b69d9918c9450246a
#
_entry.id   20270d7e8f0a313b69d9918c9450246a
#
_cell.length_a   1.000
_cell.length_b   1.000
_cell.length_c   1.000
_cell.angle_alpha   90.00
_cell.angle_beta   90.00
_cell.angle_gamma   90.00
#
_symmetry.space_group_name_H-M   'P 1'
#
loop_
_entity.id
_entity.type
_entity.pdbx_description
1 polymer ?
#
loop_
_entity_poly.entity_id
_entity_poly.type
_entity_poly.pdbx_seq_one_letter_code
_entity_poly.pdbx_strand_id
1 'polypeptide(L)'
;QTYGWSAAEACGNVTHTFLKTEFPEPIEQLYEKLFAEGSWEGELVHWTRDGKRLVVASRHVLQRDRQGRTIGILEINRDVTPRKEAEEALRNLSARLLQLQDEERRRIARELHDSTGQSLAALVIHLSAVNAKFAGLDPGAADMIREAIALSQKASDETRTLSYLLYPPTLDYAGLRSALEWYVEGFMQRSKVKVELNVSLGPDRLSEIVERTLFRIVQESLTNIYRHSGSDTASVRIEARSGVVRLEVADNGKGIAEDILATLNSSGGQLGVGIRGMRERVRQLGGWLQIMSRPSGTTIVVTLSLTEPASDAAKAHASSWSY
;
A
#
# COMPACT_ATOMS: atom_id res chain seq x y z
N GLN A 1 -0.49 34.93 -22.53
CA GLN A 1 -1.64 34.98 -21.59
C GLN A 1 -1.40 34.13 -20.34
N THR A 2 -0.86 32.91 -20.48
CA THR A 2 -0.65 31.94 -19.37
C THR A 2 0.29 32.46 -18.27
N TYR A 3 1.35 33.17 -18.64
CA TYR A 3 2.38 33.65 -17.69
C TYR A 3 2.15 35.04 -17.15
N GLY A 4 1.14 35.81 -17.69
CA GLY A 4 0.83 37.17 -17.28
C GLY A 4 1.79 38.24 -17.81
N TRP A 5 2.71 37.88 -18.73
CA TRP A 5 3.65 38.77 -19.38
C TRP A 5 3.25 39.06 -20.83
N SER A 6 3.48 40.25 -21.32
CA SER A 6 3.35 40.58 -22.74
C SER A 6 4.56 40.10 -23.55
N ALA A 7 4.41 39.89 -24.85
CA ALA A 7 5.51 39.54 -25.74
C ALA A 7 6.63 40.59 -25.69
N ALA A 8 6.31 41.88 -25.58
CA ALA A 8 7.29 42.96 -25.51
C ALA A 8 8.12 42.92 -24.24
N GLU A 9 7.54 42.49 -23.10
CA GLU A 9 8.25 42.32 -21.84
C GLU A 9 9.12 41.05 -21.84
N ALA A 10 8.72 40.01 -22.56
CA ALA A 10 9.44 38.73 -22.62
C ALA A 10 10.61 38.77 -23.61
N CYS A 11 10.49 39.47 -24.73
CA CYS A 11 11.54 39.57 -25.74
C CYS A 11 12.82 40.20 -25.17
N GLY A 12 13.96 39.59 -25.49
CA GLY A 12 15.27 40.03 -25.02
C GLY A 12 15.70 39.46 -23.65
N ASN A 13 14.81 38.71 -22.98
CA ASN A 13 15.11 38.04 -21.72
C ASN A 13 15.37 36.57 -21.91
N VAL A 14 16.25 36.02 -21.07
CA VAL A 14 16.51 34.59 -21.03
C VAL A 14 15.34 33.87 -20.34
N THR A 15 14.64 32.98 -21.06
CA THR A 15 13.39 32.36 -20.64
C THR A 15 13.45 31.76 -19.23
N HIS A 16 14.45 30.95 -18.96
CA HIS A 16 14.56 30.25 -17.66
C HIS A 16 14.84 31.20 -16.48
N THR A 17 15.57 32.29 -16.69
CA THR A 17 15.79 33.31 -15.67
C THR A 17 14.51 34.13 -15.46
N PHE A 18 13.86 34.50 -16.56
CA PHE A 18 12.65 35.32 -16.57
C PHE A 18 11.45 34.61 -15.92
N LEU A 19 11.25 33.34 -16.20
CA LEU A 19 10.18 32.51 -15.63
C LEU A 19 10.59 31.82 -14.32
N LYS A 20 11.80 32.10 -13.80
CA LYS A 20 12.37 31.45 -12.62
C LYS A 20 12.23 29.93 -12.69
N THR A 21 12.63 29.35 -13.81
CA THR A 21 12.45 27.94 -14.11
C THR A 21 13.21 27.04 -13.13
N GLU A 22 12.50 26.08 -12.50
CA GLU A 22 13.11 25.00 -11.74
C GLU A 22 13.21 23.78 -12.67
N PHE A 23 14.42 23.23 -12.77
CA PHE A 23 14.73 22.09 -13.62
C PHE A 23 14.78 20.82 -12.78
N PRO A 24 14.38 19.65 -13.32
CA PRO A 24 14.45 18.36 -12.60
C PRO A 24 15.90 17.86 -12.45
N GLU A 25 16.81 18.39 -13.25
CA GLU A 25 18.25 18.09 -13.26
C GLU A 25 19.04 19.38 -13.54
N PRO A 26 20.36 19.42 -13.30
CA PRO A 26 21.17 20.58 -13.67
C PRO A 26 20.99 20.97 -15.13
N ILE A 27 20.83 22.26 -15.38
CA ILE A 27 20.53 22.80 -16.72
C ILE A 27 21.58 22.42 -17.77
N GLU A 28 22.84 22.25 -17.33
CA GLU A 28 23.95 21.82 -18.17
C GLU A 28 23.71 20.42 -18.75
N GLN A 29 23.21 19.49 -17.93
CA GLN A 29 22.88 18.11 -18.36
C GLN A 29 21.69 18.10 -19.34
N LEU A 30 20.72 18.98 -19.12
CA LEU A 30 19.60 19.15 -20.06
C LEU A 30 20.11 19.62 -21.42
N TYR A 31 21.00 20.62 -21.43
CA TYR A 31 21.58 21.12 -22.67
C TYR A 31 22.46 20.09 -23.37
N GLU A 32 23.27 19.33 -22.62
CA GLU A 32 24.04 18.22 -23.19
C GLU A 32 23.16 17.23 -23.94
N LYS A 33 22.06 16.80 -23.32
CA LYS A 33 21.07 15.91 -23.96
C LYS A 33 20.43 16.57 -25.20
N LEU A 34 19.98 17.81 -25.05
CA LEU A 34 19.36 18.56 -26.14
C LEU A 34 20.29 18.72 -27.36
N PHE A 35 21.58 19.02 -27.14
CA PHE A 35 22.52 19.17 -28.23
C PHE A 35 22.94 17.83 -28.84
N ALA A 36 22.98 16.74 -28.07
CA ALA A 36 23.28 15.39 -28.56
C ALA A 36 22.12 14.81 -29.38
N GLU A 37 20.90 14.94 -28.88
CA GLU A 37 19.72 14.28 -29.43
C GLU A 37 18.87 15.18 -30.36
N GLY A 38 19.12 16.50 -30.34
CA GLY A 38 18.36 17.50 -31.10
C GLY A 38 17.03 17.92 -30.48
N SER A 39 16.58 17.19 -29.44
CA SER A 39 15.38 17.52 -28.66
C SER A 39 15.50 17.03 -27.23
N TRP A 40 14.71 17.65 -26.34
CA TRP A 40 14.54 17.22 -24.96
C TRP A 40 13.07 17.37 -24.57
N GLU A 41 12.55 16.45 -23.77
CA GLU A 41 11.21 16.49 -23.21
C GLU A 41 11.26 16.22 -21.72
N GLY A 42 10.49 16.97 -20.94
CA GLY A 42 10.41 16.83 -19.50
C GLY A 42 9.40 17.76 -18.85
N GLU A 43 9.27 17.65 -17.54
CA GLU A 43 8.44 18.58 -16.75
C GLU A 43 9.34 19.64 -16.12
N LEU A 44 8.93 20.90 -16.23
CA LEU A 44 9.57 22.05 -15.62
C LEU A 44 8.58 22.75 -14.70
N VAL A 45 9.12 23.51 -13.73
CA VAL A 45 8.31 24.44 -12.94
C VAL A 45 8.63 25.85 -13.39
N HIS A 46 7.59 26.60 -13.75
CA HIS A 46 7.67 28.01 -14.09
C HIS A 46 6.88 28.86 -13.09
N TRP A 47 7.22 30.12 -12.99
CA TRP A 47 6.52 31.07 -12.16
C TRP A 47 5.91 32.18 -13.02
N THR A 48 4.64 32.49 -12.78
CA THR A 48 3.96 33.60 -13.47
C THR A 48 4.36 34.92 -12.86
N ARG A 49 3.93 36.03 -13.52
CA ARG A 49 4.14 37.41 -13.05
C ARG A 49 3.62 37.66 -11.64
N ASP A 50 2.46 37.11 -11.33
CA ASP A 50 1.78 37.22 -10.03
C ASP A 50 2.26 36.19 -8.99
N GLY A 51 3.33 35.45 -9.30
CA GLY A 51 3.95 34.50 -8.39
C GLY A 51 3.23 33.15 -8.27
N LYS A 52 2.36 32.82 -9.21
CA LYS A 52 1.74 31.50 -9.27
C LYS A 52 2.72 30.48 -9.84
N ARG A 53 2.83 29.32 -9.19
CA ARG A 53 3.61 28.18 -9.64
C ARG A 53 2.86 27.41 -10.72
N LEU A 54 3.50 27.15 -11.87
CA LEU A 54 2.99 26.35 -12.96
C LEU A 54 3.90 25.15 -13.20
N VAL A 55 3.33 23.95 -13.27
CA VAL A 55 4.03 22.77 -13.77
C VAL A 55 3.73 22.68 -15.27
N VAL A 56 4.78 22.65 -16.08
CA VAL A 56 4.63 22.57 -17.53
C VAL A 56 5.29 21.32 -18.08
N ALA A 57 4.59 20.61 -18.96
CA ALA A 57 5.23 19.62 -19.83
C ALA A 57 5.89 20.41 -20.97
N SER A 58 7.22 20.40 -20.96
CA SER A 58 8.07 21.18 -21.86
C SER A 58 8.74 20.29 -22.90
N ARG A 59 8.77 20.77 -24.11
CA ARG A 59 9.53 20.17 -25.21
C ARG A 59 10.45 21.21 -25.80
N HIS A 60 11.75 20.96 -25.79
CA HIS A 60 12.78 21.77 -26.40
C HIS A 60 13.25 21.10 -27.70
N VAL A 61 13.37 21.88 -28.77
CA VAL A 61 13.84 21.38 -30.08
C VAL A 61 14.86 22.34 -30.66
N LEU A 62 15.99 21.83 -31.12
CA LEU A 62 17.01 22.63 -31.79
C LEU A 62 16.52 23.08 -33.16
N GLN A 63 16.50 24.39 -33.38
CA GLN A 63 16.28 24.98 -34.70
C GLN A 63 17.61 25.10 -35.43
N ARG A 64 17.66 24.63 -36.68
CA ARG A 64 18.86 24.66 -37.54
C ARG A 64 18.59 25.41 -38.84
N ASP A 65 19.60 26.12 -39.33
CA ASP A 65 19.53 26.74 -40.65
C ASP A 65 19.70 25.71 -41.76
N ARG A 66 19.65 26.17 -43.05
CA ARG A 66 19.82 25.31 -44.23
C ARG A 66 21.22 24.66 -44.31
N GLN A 67 22.19 25.20 -43.57
CA GLN A 67 23.58 24.68 -43.49
C GLN A 67 23.80 23.77 -42.27
N GLY A 68 22.72 23.47 -41.51
CA GLY A 68 22.77 22.61 -40.31
C GLY A 68 23.28 23.28 -39.05
N ARG A 69 23.50 24.58 -39.04
CA ARG A 69 23.96 25.35 -37.87
C ARG A 69 22.77 25.65 -36.95
N THR A 70 22.96 25.45 -35.64
CA THR A 70 21.94 25.78 -34.65
C THR A 70 21.73 27.29 -34.61
N ILE A 71 20.50 27.75 -34.83
CA ILE A 71 20.08 29.16 -34.82
C ILE A 71 19.22 29.50 -33.61
N GLY A 72 18.73 28.50 -32.88
CA GLY A 72 17.89 28.70 -31.70
C GLY A 72 17.35 27.42 -31.09
N ILE A 73 16.63 27.57 -30.03
CA ILE A 73 15.85 26.50 -29.36
C ILE A 73 14.38 26.93 -29.39
N LEU A 74 13.53 26.05 -29.95
CA LEU A 74 12.07 26.20 -29.83
C LEU A 74 11.64 25.49 -28.56
N GLU A 75 11.00 26.22 -27.66
CA GLU A 75 10.43 25.72 -26.42
C GLU A 75 8.90 25.74 -26.52
N ILE A 76 8.27 24.60 -26.30
CA ILE A 76 6.82 24.41 -26.29
C ILE A 76 6.42 23.96 -24.89
N ASN A 77 5.62 24.76 -24.22
CA ASN A 77 5.16 24.50 -22.85
C ASN A 77 3.65 24.27 -22.83
N ARG A 78 3.25 23.14 -22.25
CA ARG A 78 1.85 22.83 -21.95
C ARG A 78 1.65 22.85 -20.44
N ASP A 79 0.76 23.73 -19.96
CA ASP A 79 0.36 23.75 -18.56
C ASP A 79 -0.32 22.43 -18.18
N VAL A 80 0.28 21.69 -17.25
CA VAL A 80 -0.23 20.45 -16.69
C VAL A 80 -0.55 20.58 -15.19
N THR A 81 -0.47 21.81 -14.64
CA THR A 81 -0.76 22.11 -13.24
C THR A 81 -2.13 21.58 -12.80
N PRO A 82 -3.25 21.88 -13.54
CA PRO A 82 -4.57 21.42 -13.10
C PRO A 82 -4.67 19.88 -13.03
N ARG A 83 -3.99 19.19 -13.97
CA ARG A 83 -3.95 17.73 -13.97
C ARG A 83 -3.16 17.20 -12.78
N LYS A 84 -2.00 17.79 -12.47
CA LYS A 84 -1.16 17.39 -11.34
C LYS A 84 -1.86 17.64 -10.00
N GLU A 85 -2.49 18.79 -9.84
CA GLU A 85 -3.28 19.13 -8.65
C GLU A 85 -4.44 18.13 -8.44
N ALA A 86 -5.16 17.79 -9.53
CA ALA A 86 -6.24 16.80 -9.46
C ALA A 86 -5.72 15.39 -9.14
N GLU A 87 -4.59 14.97 -9.71
CA GLU A 87 -3.94 13.69 -9.39
C GLU A 87 -3.51 13.64 -7.93
N GLU A 88 -2.94 14.72 -7.40
CA GLU A 88 -2.51 14.82 -6.01
C GLU A 88 -3.71 14.84 -5.05
N ALA A 89 -4.75 15.61 -5.35
CA ALA A 89 -5.99 15.62 -4.57
C ALA A 89 -6.64 14.23 -4.53
N LEU A 90 -6.68 13.52 -5.65
CA LEU A 90 -7.19 12.15 -5.72
C LEU A 90 -6.35 11.18 -4.88
N ARG A 91 -5.04 11.34 -4.88
CA ARG A 91 -4.12 10.54 -4.03
C ARG A 91 -4.39 10.78 -2.56
N ASN A 92 -4.47 12.06 -2.16
CA ASN A 92 -4.73 12.45 -0.77
C ASN A 92 -6.10 11.94 -0.29
N LEU A 93 -7.13 12.03 -1.13
CA LEU A 93 -8.45 11.48 -0.84
C LEU A 93 -8.39 9.95 -0.68
N SER A 94 -7.71 9.24 -1.58
CA SER A 94 -7.54 7.79 -1.49
C SER A 94 -6.81 7.39 -0.22
N ALA A 95 -5.75 8.11 0.16
CA ALA A 95 -5.02 7.91 1.40
C ALA A 95 -5.94 8.06 2.63
N ARG A 96 -6.74 9.13 2.65
CA ARG A 96 -7.68 9.40 3.74
C ARG A 96 -8.77 8.34 3.84
N LEU A 97 -9.31 7.88 2.72
CA LEU A 97 -10.30 6.80 2.70
C LEU A 97 -9.74 5.49 3.26
N LEU A 98 -8.48 5.13 2.95
CA LEU A 98 -7.84 3.94 3.50
C LEU A 98 -7.65 4.04 5.01
N GLN A 99 -7.26 5.21 5.54
CA GLN A 99 -7.14 5.45 6.96
C GLN A 99 -8.49 5.30 7.68
N LEU A 100 -9.53 5.98 7.16
CA LEU A 100 -10.87 5.89 7.72
C LEU A 100 -11.42 4.45 7.71
N GLN A 101 -11.14 3.71 6.65
CA GLN A 101 -11.52 2.30 6.57
C GLN A 101 -10.82 1.44 7.63
N ASP A 102 -9.54 1.70 7.91
CA ASP A 102 -8.82 0.96 8.94
C ASP A 102 -9.26 1.34 10.35
N GLU A 103 -9.52 2.62 10.59
CA GLU A 103 -10.09 3.11 11.85
C GLU A 103 -11.46 2.48 12.12
N GLU A 104 -12.32 2.45 11.10
CA GLU A 104 -13.66 1.86 11.21
C GLU A 104 -13.60 0.34 11.44
N ARG A 105 -12.74 -0.38 10.73
CA ARG A 105 -12.52 -1.81 10.96
C ARG A 105 -12.05 -2.09 12.38
N ARG A 106 -11.13 -1.25 12.90
CA ARG A 106 -10.64 -1.37 14.28
C ARG A 106 -11.75 -1.06 15.29
N ARG A 107 -12.60 -0.07 15.00
CA ARG A 107 -13.75 0.27 15.87
C ARG A 107 -14.74 -0.88 15.94
N ILE A 108 -15.16 -1.40 14.77
CA ILE A 108 -16.10 -2.52 14.69
C ILE A 108 -15.52 -3.77 15.36
N ALA A 109 -14.24 -4.09 15.14
CA ALA A 109 -13.61 -5.24 15.74
C ALA A 109 -13.61 -5.17 17.28
N ARG A 110 -13.31 -4.00 17.85
CA ARG A 110 -13.37 -3.79 19.30
C ARG A 110 -14.79 -3.89 19.84
N GLU A 111 -15.76 -3.29 19.16
CA GLU A 111 -17.15 -3.34 19.55
C GLU A 111 -17.72 -4.77 19.55
N LEU A 112 -17.37 -5.57 18.51
CA LEU A 112 -17.69 -7.00 18.47
C LEU A 112 -17.04 -7.78 19.60
N HIS A 113 -15.77 -7.52 19.90
CA HIS A 113 -15.04 -8.20 20.95
C HIS A 113 -15.57 -7.84 22.34
N ASP A 114 -15.71 -6.55 22.63
CA ASP A 114 -15.98 -6.04 23.99
C ASP A 114 -17.47 -6.13 24.34
N SER A 115 -18.36 -5.92 23.40
CA SER A 115 -19.80 -5.95 23.67
C SER A 115 -20.40 -7.32 23.38
N THR A 116 -20.37 -7.76 22.12
CA THR A 116 -21.04 -9.00 21.71
C THR A 116 -20.34 -10.21 22.29
N GLY A 117 -19.01 -10.26 22.26
CA GLY A 117 -18.22 -11.37 22.79
C GLY A 117 -18.41 -11.56 24.29
N GLN A 118 -18.38 -10.47 25.07
CA GLN A 118 -18.62 -10.53 26.53
C GLN A 118 -20.06 -10.94 26.86
N SER A 119 -21.06 -10.44 26.12
CA SER A 119 -22.46 -10.84 26.31
C SER A 119 -22.69 -12.32 26.04
N LEU A 120 -22.10 -12.88 24.97
CA LEU A 120 -22.18 -14.30 24.66
C LEU A 120 -21.46 -15.16 25.69
N ALA A 121 -20.31 -14.73 26.19
CA ALA A 121 -19.58 -15.42 27.26
C ALA A 121 -20.40 -15.46 28.56
N ALA A 122 -21.02 -14.34 28.95
CA ALA A 122 -21.90 -14.29 30.11
C ALA A 122 -23.12 -15.21 29.93
N LEU A 123 -23.73 -15.25 28.73
CA LEU A 123 -24.84 -16.14 28.41
C LEU A 123 -24.45 -17.61 28.58
N VAL A 124 -23.28 -18.03 28.07
CA VAL A 124 -22.77 -19.39 28.26
C VAL A 124 -22.59 -19.73 29.74
N ILE A 125 -22.05 -18.81 30.55
CA ILE A 125 -21.89 -19.01 32.00
C ILE A 125 -23.25 -19.19 32.69
N HIS A 126 -24.21 -18.33 32.39
CA HIS A 126 -25.56 -18.41 32.97
C HIS A 126 -26.27 -19.69 32.58
N LEU A 127 -26.27 -20.07 31.30
CA LEU A 127 -26.86 -21.32 30.82
C LEU A 127 -26.20 -22.54 31.44
N SER A 128 -24.88 -22.54 31.61
CA SER A 128 -24.13 -23.62 32.27
C SER A 128 -24.50 -23.77 33.73
N ALA A 129 -24.69 -22.65 34.44
CA ALA A 129 -25.13 -22.65 35.83
C ALA A 129 -26.58 -23.18 35.98
N VAL A 130 -27.46 -22.84 35.05
CA VAL A 130 -28.84 -23.37 35.00
C VAL A 130 -28.81 -24.89 34.71
N ASN A 131 -28.04 -25.31 33.71
CA ASN A 131 -27.88 -26.73 33.37
C ASN A 131 -27.39 -27.56 34.56
N ALA A 132 -26.41 -27.06 35.32
CA ALA A 132 -25.89 -27.75 36.51
C ALA A 132 -26.97 -27.94 37.60
N LYS A 133 -27.90 -27.00 37.74
CA LYS A 133 -28.98 -27.09 38.73
C LYS A 133 -30.11 -28.00 38.34
N PHE A 134 -30.43 -28.11 37.07
CA PHE A 134 -31.64 -28.76 36.57
C PHE A 134 -31.41 -30.07 35.80
N ALA A 135 -30.17 -30.42 35.50
CA ALA A 135 -29.81 -31.62 34.68
C ALA A 135 -30.35 -32.94 35.22
N GLY A 136 -30.56 -33.05 36.55
CA GLY A 136 -31.14 -34.25 37.18
C GLY A 136 -32.67 -34.23 37.38
N LEU A 137 -33.34 -33.11 37.09
CA LEU A 137 -34.77 -32.92 37.35
C LEU A 137 -35.62 -33.15 36.11
N ASP A 138 -35.17 -32.71 34.95
CA ASP A 138 -35.85 -32.86 33.66
C ASP A 138 -34.82 -33.08 32.54
N PRO A 139 -34.65 -34.31 32.04
CA PRO A 139 -33.73 -34.62 30.96
C PRO A 139 -34.04 -33.85 29.66
N GLY A 140 -35.29 -33.60 29.32
CA GLY A 140 -35.67 -32.86 28.12
C GLY A 140 -35.26 -31.37 28.21
N ALA A 141 -35.47 -30.74 29.35
CA ALA A 141 -35.02 -29.37 29.59
C ALA A 141 -33.48 -29.28 29.60
N ALA A 142 -32.79 -30.27 30.16
CA ALA A 142 -31.35 -30.33 30.15
C ALA A 142 -30.77 -30.43 28.73
N ASP A 143 -31.40 -31.21 27.84
CA ASP A 143 -30.99 -31.30 26.43
C ASP A 143 -31.17 -29.97 25.72
N MET A 144 -32.29 -29.27 25.88
CA MET A 144 -32.50 -27.94 25.32
C MET A 144 -31.48 -26.90 25.81
N ILE A 145 -31.12 -26.96 27.11
CA ILE A 145 -30.10 -26.04 27.66
C ILE A 145 -28.73 -26.35 27.08
N ARG A 146 -28.36 -27.65 26.91
CA ARG A 146 -27.10 -28.01 26.27
C ARG A 146 -27.00 -27.53 24.83
N GLU A 147 -28.11 -27.65 24.06
CA GLU A 147 -28.20 -27.12 22.71
C GLU A 147 -28.02 -25.58 22.69
N ALA A 148 -28.67 -24.85 23.60
CA ALA A 148 -28.52 -23.40 23.73
C ALA A 148 -27.09 -22.99 24.09
N ILE A 149 -26.40 -23.74 24.97
CA ILE A 149 -24.96 -23.54 25.28
C ILE A 149 -24.12 -23.70 24.02
N ALA A 150 -24.32 -24.80 23.28
CA ALA A 150 -23.56 -25.08 22.06
C ALA A 150 -23.77 -24.01 20.97
N LEU A 151 -24.99 -23.53 20.79
CA LEU A 151 -25.31 -22.43 19.85
C LEU A 151 -24.65 -21.11 20.31
N SER A 152 -24.67 -20.82 21.60
CA SER A 152 -24.04 -19.60 22.15
C SER A 152 -22.52 -19.65 22.02
N GLN A 153 -21.90 -20.79 22.25
CA GLN A 153 -20.44 -21.00 22.02
C GLN A 153 -20.09 -20.82 20.57
N LYS A 154 -20.86 -21.42 19.66
CA LYS A 154 -20.65 -21.25 18.21
C LYS A 154 -20.75 -19.79 17.78
N ALA A 155 -21.77 -19.05 18.24
CA ALA A 155 -21.91 -17.63 17.97
C ALA A 155 -20.77 -16.80 18.53
N SER A 156 -20.25 -17.15 19.73
CA SER A 156 -19.08 -16.53 20.32
C SER A 156 -17.82 -16.72 19.46
N ASP A 157 -17.58 -17.95 18.98
CA ASP A 157 -16.43 -18.27 18.12
C ASP A 157 -16.53 -17.60 16.74
N GLU A 158 -17.71 -17.53 16.16
CA GLU A 158 -17.95 -16.78 14.92
C GLU A 158 -17.71 -15.27 15.11
N THR A 159 -18.23 -14.68 16.18
CA THR A 159 -18.02 -13.27 16.52
C THR A 159 -16.54 -12.95 16.73
N ARG A 160 -15.83 -13.81 17.46
CA ARG A 160 -14.38 -13.70 17.65
C ARG A 160 -13.65 -13.76 16.30
N THR A 161 -13.98 -14.72 15.47
CA THR A 161 -13.38 -14.86 14.13
C THR A 161 -13.61 -13.61 13.28
N LEU A 162 -14.82 -13.05 13.26
CA LEU A 162 -15.13 -11.82 12.51
C LEU A 162 -14.34 -10.61 13.05
N SER A 163 -14.27 -10.45 14.38
CA SER A 163 -13.49 -9.39 15.01
C SER A 163 -12.03 -9.47 14.58
N TYR A 164 -11.41 -10.62 14.64
CA TYR A 164 -10.01 -10.81 14.25
C TYR A 164 -9.76 -10.69 12.75
N LEU A 165 -10.73 -11.04 11.89
CA LEU A 165 -10.63 -10.80 10.44
C LEU A 165 -10.71 -9.30 10.12
N LEU A 166 -11.49 -8.54 10.87
CA LEU A 166 -11.57 -7.09 10.72
C LEU A 166 -10.30 -6.41 11.23
N TYR A 167 -9.89 -6.69 12.46
CA TYR A 167 -8.69 -6.16 13.09
C TYR A 167 -8.36 -7.02 14.32
N PRO A 168 -7.21 -7.74 14.35
CA PRO A 168 -6.89 -8.56 15.51
C PRO A 168 -6.53 -7.69 16.70
N PRO A 169 -7.27 -7.76 17.83
CA PRO A 169 -6.91 -7.00 19.03
C PRO A 169 -5.49 -7.32 19.52
N THR A 170 -5.01 -8.55 19.27
CA THR A 170 -3.64 -8.98 19.60
C THR A 170 -2.56 -8.11 18.97
N LEU A 171 -2.84 -7.45 17.85
CA LEU A 171 -1.90 -6.53 17.21
C LEU A 171 -1.54 -5.35 18.15
N ASP A 172 -2.51 -4.85 18.92
CA ASP A 172 -2.31 -3.72 19.82
C ASP A 172 -1.46 -4.09 21.06
N TYR A 173 -1.68 -5.26 21.67
CA TYR A 173 -1.00 -5.66 22.91
C TYR A 173 0.10 -6.72 22.75
N ALA A 174 0.01 -7.63 21.78
CA ALA A 174 0.96 -8.71 21.58
C ALA A 174 1.85 -8.53 20.33
N GLY A 175 1.59 -7.50 19.50
CA GLY A 175 2.39 -7.12 18.35
C GLY A 175 2.14 -7.96 17.10
N LEU A 176 2.89 -7.64 16.05
CA LEU A 176 2.69 -8.16 14.70
C LEU A 176 2.85 -9.69 14.61
N ARG A 177 3.86 -10.27 15.27
CA ARG A 177 4.11 -11.72 15.23
C ARG A 177 2.89 -12.52 15.67
N SER A 178 2.40 -12.26 16.89
CA SER A 178 1.27 -13.00 17.46
C SER A 178 -0.02 -12.80 16.68
N ALA A 179 -0.24 -11.59 16.14
CA ALA A 179 -1.38 -11.30 15.28
C ALA A 179 -1.34 -12.10 13.97
N LEU A 180 -0.15 -12.24 13.36
CA LEU A 180 0.03 -13.00 12.12
C LEU A 180 -0.06 -14.51 12.36
N GLU A 181 0.52 -15.04 13.43
CA GLU A 181 0.41 -16.45 13.79
C GLU A 181 -1.07 -16.86 13.88
N TRP A 182 -1.85 -16.10 14.65
CA TRP A 182 -3.28 -16.36 14.78
C TRP A 182 -4.04 -16.23 13.44
N TYR A 183 -3.77 -15.15 12.67
CA TYR A 183 -4.44 -14.92 11.40
C TYR A 183 -4.15 -16.02 10.38
N VAL A 184 -2.89 -16.42 10.25
CA VAL A 184 -2.44 -17.46 9.30
C VAL A 184 -3.03 -18.82 9.68
N GLU A 185 -3.07 -19.18 10.96
CA GLU A 185 -3.69 -20.42 11.41
C GLU A 185 -5.18 -20.46 11.02
N GLY A 186 -5.92 -19.43 11.34
CA GLY A 186 -7.34 -19.33 10.94
C GLY A 186 -7.55 -19.27 9.42
N PHE A 187 -6.62 -18.65 8.67
CA PHE A 187 -6.65 -18.66 7.22
C PHE A 187 -6.45 -20.05 6.64
N MET A 188 -5.46 -20.80 7.11
CA MET A 188 -5.19 -22.19 6.70
C MET A 188 -6.39 -23.11 6.94
N GLN A 189 -7.05 -22.96 8.09
CA GLN A 189 -8.25 -23.74 8.41
C GLN A 189 -9.40 -23.51 7.43
N ARG A 190 -9.63 -22.26 7.05
CA ARG A 190 -10.73 -21.85 6.15
C ARG A 190 -10.45 -22.10 4.68
N SER A 191 -9.23 -21.75 4.22
CA SER A 191 -8.86 -21.76 2.80
C SER A 191 -8.30 -23.12 2.33
N LYS A 192 -7.81 -23.95 3.25
CA LYS A 192 -7.02 -25.16 2.99
C LYS A 192 -5.65 -24.89 2.31
N VAL A 193 -5.27 -23.64 2.12
CA VAL A 193 -3.92 -23.26 1.64
C VAL A 193 -2.94 -23.38 2.80
N LYS A 194 -1.86 -24.12 2.60
CA LYS A 194 -0.77 -24.24 3.59
C LYS A 194 0.10 -23.00 3.54
N VAL A 195 0.31 -22.34 4.68
CA VAL A 195 1.11 -21.11 4.77
C VAL A 195 2.29 -21.34 5.70
N GLU A 196 3.49 -21.14 5.19
CA GLU A 196 4.70 -21.06 5.99
C GLU A 196 4.90 -19.62 6.47
N LEU A 197 4.91 -19.40 7.79
CA LEU A 197 5.09 -18.08 8.39
C LEU A 197 6.45 -18.00 9.10
N ASN A 198 7.28 -17.07 8.67
CA ASN A 198 8.57 -16.77 9.28
C ASN A 198 8.66 -15.27 9.62
N VAL A 199 8.69 -14.95 10.92
CA VAL A 199 8.76 -13.57 11.41
C VAL A 199 10.01 -13.39 12.25
N SER A 200 10.97 -12.62 11.75
CA SER A 200 12.26 -12.33 12.40
C SER A 200 12.37 -10.82 12.60
N LEU A 201 11.78 -10.36 13.70
CA LEU A 201 11.86 -8.97 14.14
C LEU A 201 12.93 -8.88 15.24
N GLY A 202 13.61 -7.73 15.33
CA GLY A 202 14.53 -7.45 16.41
C GLY A 202 13.83 -7.41 17.78
N PRO A 203 14.59 -7.10 18.85
CA PRO A 203 14.02 -7.00 20.21
C PRO A 203 13.03 -5.83 20.35
N ASP A 204 13.18 -4.81 19.54
CA ASP A 204 12.36 -3.62 19.60
C ASP A 204 11.06 -3.82 18.79
N ARG A 205 9.97 -3.36 19.37
CA ARG A 205 8.67 -3.38 18.70
C ARG A 205 8.65 -2.36 17.55
N LEU A 206 8.09 -2.76 16.41
CA LEU A 206 7.83 -1.83 15.31
C LEU A 206 6.77 -0.80 15.71
N SER A 207 6.77 0.37 15.07
CA SER A 207 5.71 1.35 15.31
C SER A 207 4.34 0.78 14.91
N GLU A 208 3.30 1.19 15.62
CA GLU A 208 1.92 0.71 15.42
C GLU A 208 1.46 0.85 13.96
N ILE A 209 1.85 1.94 13.29
CA ILE A 209 1.49 2.19 11.91
C ILE A 209 2.20 1.22 10.94
N VAL A 210 3.44 0.85 11.22
CA VAL A 210 4.20 -0.15 10.44
C VAL A 210 3.61 -1.54 10.66
N GLU A 211 3.35 -1.95 11.90
CA GLU A 211 2.74 -3.23 12.22
C GLU A 211 1.38 -3.41 11.54
N ARG A 212 0.52 -2.38 11.60
CA ARG A 212 -0.78 -2.37 10.90
C ARG A 212 -0.63 -2.49 9.40
N THR A 213 0.29 -1.74 8.83
CA THR A 213 0.53 -1.77 7.38
C THR A 213 0.98 -3.15 6.92
N LEU A 214 1.96 -3.76 7.59
CA LEU A 214 2.45 -5.10 7.28
C LEU A 214 1.36 -6.15 7.44
N PHE A 215 0.58 -6.07 8.53
CA PHE A 215 -0.56 -6.98 8.75
C PHE A 215 -1.57 -6.90 7.62
N ARG A 216 -1.96 -5.69 7.18
CA ARG A 216 -2.90 -5.48 6.08
C ARG A 216 -2.39 -6.02 4.75
N ILE A 217 -1.09 -5.86 4.48
CA ILE A 217 -0.49 -6.39 3.25
C ILE A 217 -0.51 -7.92 3.25
N VAL A 218 -0.16 -8.57 4.37
CA VAL A 218 -0.26 -10.03 4.47
C VAL A 218 -1.70 -10.50 4.29
N GLN A 219 -2.66 -9.84 4.93
CA GLN A 219 -4.08 -10.16 4.83
C GLN A 219 -4.59 -10.07 3.38
N GLU A 220 -4.27 -8.99 2.68
CA GLU A 220 -4.65 -8.78 1.28
C GLU A 220 -3.94 -9.77 0.35
N SER A 221 -2.65 -10.01 0.59
CA SER A 221 -1.85 -10.94 -0.23
C SER A 221 -2.38 -12.37 -0.12
N LEU A 222 -2.64 -12.87 1.09
CA LEU A 222 -3.20 -14.20 1.30
C LEU A 222 -4.62 -14.32 0.73
N THR A 223 -5.43 -13.25 0.82
CA THR A 223 -6.75 -13.21 0.17
C THR A 223 -6.64 -13.31 -1.35
N ASN A 224 -5.67 -12.60 -1.94
CA ASN A 224 -5.41 -12.65 -3.39
C ASN A 224 -4.90 -14.04 -3.82
N ILE A 225 -4.04 -14.65 -3.05
CA ILE A 225 -3.58 -16.03 -3.28
C ILE A 225 -4.77 -16.98 -3.31
N TYR A 226 -5.61 -16.96 -2.28
CA TYR A 226 -6.79 -17.83 -2.21
C TYR A 226 -7.77 -17.64 -3.38
N ARG A 227 -8.00 -16.36 -3.78
CA ARG A 227 -8.99 -16.06 -4.82
C ARG A 227 -8.48 -16.24 -6.24
N HIS A 228 -7.16 -16.04 -6.46
CA HIS A 228 -6.66 -15.81 -7.81
C HIS A 228 -5.51 -16.72 -8.23
N SER A 229 -4.69 -17.22 -7.30
CA SER A 229 -3.46 -17.95 -7.66
C SER A 229 -3.71 -19.40 -8.07
N GLY A 230 -4.70 -20.06 -7.45
CA GLY A 230 -4.90 -21.50 -7.57
C GLY A 230 -3.83 -22.32 -6.84
N SER A 231 -2.99 -21.69 -6.02
CA SER A 231 -1.96 -22.36 -5.22
C SER A 231 -2.56 -22.98 -3.96
N ASP A 232 -2.07 -24.14 -3.57
CA ASP A 232 -2.33 -24.80 -2.28
C ASP A 232 -1.28 -24.45 -1.21
N THR A 233 -0.25 -23.68 -1.57
CA THR A 233 0.86 -23.29 -0.69
C THR A 233 1.16 -21.79 -0.82
N ALA A 234 1.57 -21.18 0.29
CA ALA A 234 2.08 -19.82 0.34
C ALA A 234 3.17 -19.70 1.40
N SER A 235 4.01 -18.68 1.29
CA SER A 235 4.98 -18.30 2.31
C SER A 235 4.88 -16.85 2.67
N VAL A 236 5.04 -16.52 3.96
CA VAL A 236 5.10 -15.16 4.49
C VAL A 236 6.38 -15.03 5.30
N ARG A 237 7.27 -14.16 4.88
CA ARG A 237 8.52 -13.86 5.57
C ARG A 237 8.61 -12.40 5.92
N ILE A 238 8.91 -12.09 7.18
CA ILE A 238 9.15 -10.72 7.65
C ILE A 238 10.48 -10.68 8.38
N GLU A 239 11.35 -9.78 7.95
CA GLU A 239 12.66 -9.58 8.55
C GLU A 239 12.90 -8.11 8.82
N ALA A 240 13.38 -7.78 10.03
CA ALA A 240 13.83 -6.43 10.36
C ALA A 240 15.35 -6.44 10.60
N ARG A 241 16.09 -5.66 9.81
CA ARG A 241 17.56 -5.56 9.87
C ARG A 241 18.01 -4.14 9.54
N SER A 242 19.01 -3.67 10.28
CA SER A 242 19.72 -2.41 9.96
C SER A 242 18.79 -1.22 9.67
N GLY A 243 17.71 -1.06 10.46
CA GLY A 243 16.76 0.04 10.27
C GLY A 243 15.81 -0.12 9.09
N VAL A 244 15.71 -1.32 8.51
CA VAL A 244 14.80 -1.64 7.40
C VAL A 244 13.97 -2.86 7.78
N VAL A 245 12.68 -2.86 7.48
CA VAL A 245 11.82 -4.05 7.53
C VAL A 245 11.45 -4.47 6.11
N ARG A 246 11.61 -5.77 5.84
CA ARG A 246 11.23 -6.42 4.59
C ARG A 246 10.14 -7.45 4.87
N LEU A 247 9.06 -7.36 4.11
CA LEU A 247 8.01 -8.36 4.04
C LEU A 247 8.05 -9.00 2.66
N GLU A 248 7.98 -10.32 2.61
CA GLU A 248 7.83 -11.11 1.40
C GLU A 248 6.66 -12.06 1.55
N VAL A 249 5.73 -12.05 0.57
CA VAL A 249 4.63 -13.01 0.48
C VAL A 249 4.69 -13.66 -0.90
N ALA A 250 4.80 -14.97 -0.93
CA ALA A 250 4.93 -15.72 -2.18
C ALA A 250 3.93 -16.89 -2.24
N ASP A 251 3.50 -17.21 -3.47
CA ASP A 251 2.70 -18.39 -3.80
C ASP A 251 3.33 -19.17 -4.96
N ASN A 252 2.93 -20.42 -5.12
CA ASN A 252 3.33 -21.33 -6.19
C ASN A 252 2.19 -21.56 -7.21
N GLY A 253 1.34 -20.54 -7.42
CA GLY A 253 0.19 -20.62 -8.31
C GLY A 253 0.51 -20.31 -9.77
N LYS A 254 -0.53 -19.97 -10.53
CA LYS A 254 -0.44 -19.72 -11.98
C LYS A 254 0.21 -18.38 -12.36
N GLY A 255 0.57 -17.55 -11.37
CA GLY A 255 1.11 -16.21 -11.62
C GLY A 255 0.07 -15.22 -12.16
N ILE A 256 0.58 -14.06 -12.57
CA ILE A 256 -0.19 -12.94 -13.15
C ILE A 256 0.27 -12.81 -14.61
N ALA A 257 -0.66 -12.66 -15.55
CA ALA A 257 -0.37 -12.46 -16.96
C ALA A 257 0.47 -11.19 -17.18
N GLU A 258 1.39 -11.22 -18.16
CA GLU A 258 2.39 -10.16 -18.38
C GLU A 258 1.75 -8.79 -18.67
N ASP A 259 0.66 -8.75 -19.43
CA ASP A 259 -0.10 -7.54 -19.74
C ASP A 259 -0.71 -6.91 -18.46
N ILE A 260 -1.25 -7.75 -17.59
CA ILE A 260 -1.77 -7.33 -16.28
C ILE A 260 -0.61 -6.89 -15.39
N LEU A 261 0.49 -7.63 -15.35
CA LEU A 261 1.67 -7.30 -14.54
C LEU A 261 2.29 -5.97 -14.98
N ALA A 262 2.41 -5.71 -16.27
CA ALA A 262 2.87 -4.45 -16.83
C ALA A 262 1.96 -3.29 -16.40
N THR A 263 0.64 -3.48 -16.44
CA THR A 263 -0.36 -2.53 -15.96
C THR A 263 -0.26 -2.31 -14.45
N LEU A 264 -0.06 -3.38 -13.69
CA LEU A 264 0.14 -3.33 -12.24
C LEU A 264 1.42 -2.56 -11.87
N ASN A 265 2.47 -2.63 -12.66
CA ASN A 265 3.74 -1.97 -12.38
C ASN A 265 3.84 -0.55 -12.97
N SER A 266 2.94 -0.16 -13.89
CA SER A 266 2.85 1.20 -14.41
C SER A 266 2.13 2.15 -13.45
N SER A 267 2.57 3.40 -13.40
CA SER A 267 1.99 4.43 -12.50
C SER A 267 0.57 4.86 -12.84
N GLY A 268 0.01 4.45 -13.98
CA GLY A 268 -1.31 4.88 -14.51
C GLY A 268 -2.31 3.76 -14.79
N GLY A 269 -1.98 2.49 -14.51
CA GLY A 269 -2.85 1.36 -14.83
C GLY A 269 -4.08 1.23 -13.93
N GLN A 270 -5.15 0.63 -14.43
CA GLN A 270 -6.31 0.22 -13.62
C GLN A 270 -5.90 -0.94 -12.71
N LEU A 271 -5.35 -0.61 -11.56
CA LEU A 271 -5.02 -1.55 -10.50
C LEU A 271 -6.30 -2.03 -9.80
N GLY A 272 -6.39 -3.31 -9.51
CA GLY A 272 -7.40 -3.82 -8.57
C GLY A 272 -7.31 -3.06 -7.24
N VAL A 273 -8.46 -2.81 -6.61
CA VAL A 273 -8.57 -1.99 -5.38
C VAL A 273 -7.58 -2.43 -4.30
N GLY A 274 -7.36 -3.75 -4.14
CA GLY A 274 -6.47 -4.32 -3.13
C GLY A 274 -5.00 -3.97 -3.36
N ILE A 275 -4.47 -4.16 -4.58
CA ILE A 275 -3.07 -3.87 -4.90
C ILE A 275 -2.79 -2.36 -4.82
N ARG A 276 -3.73 -1.54 -5.29
CA ARG A 276 -3.62 -0.08 -5.16
C ARG A 276 -3.58 0.35 -3.70
N GLY A 277 -4.42 -0.25 -2.86
CA GLY A 277 -4.45 0.00 -1.42
C GLY A 277 -3.13 -0.39 -0.74
N MET A 278 -2.56 -1.55 -1.08
CA MET A 278 -1.25 -1.98 -0.56
C MET A 278 -0.13 -1.00 -0.94
N ARG A 279 -0.06 -0.57 -2.21
CA ARG A 279 0.95 0.40 -2.66
C ARG A 279 0.82 1.74 -1.97
N GLU A 280 -0.39 2.24 -1.83
CA GLU A 280 -0.65 3.53 -1.19
C GLU A 280 -0.22 3.52 0.28
N ARG A 281 -0.53 2.45 1.04
CA ARG A 281 -0.10 2.29 2.43
C ARG A 281 1.42 2.26 2.58
N VAL A 282 2.10 1.50 1.71
CA VAL A 282 3.57 1.40 1.70
C VAL A 282 4.19 2.75 1.37
N ARG A 283 3.66 3.46 0.38
CA ARG A 283 4.14 4.77 -0.06
C ARG A 283 4.00 5.83 1.04
N GLN A 284 2.90 5.82 1.81
CA GLN A 284 2.69 6.72 2.95
C GLN A 284 3.78 6.60 4.02
N LEU A 285 4.41 5.44 4.12
CA LEU A 285 5.53 5.18 5.02
C LEU A 285 6.90 5.36 4.34
N GLY A 286 6.94 6.00 3.15
CA GLY A 286 8.18 6.19 2.39
C GLY A 286 8.79 4.88 1.88
N GLY A 287 8.01 3.80 1.83
CA GLY A 287 8.47 2.48 1.42
C GLY A 287 8.24 2.16 -0.05
N TRP A 288 8.66 0.96 -0.41
CA TRP A 288 8.57 0.42 -1.76
C TRP A 288 7.83 -0.92 -1.76
N LEU A 289 6.91 -1.13 -2.73
CA LEU A 289 6.22 -2.39 -2.99
C LEU A 289 6.50 -2.85 -4.41
N GLN A 290 7.02 -4.06 -4.55
CA GLN A 290 7.31 -4.72 -5.82
C GLN A 290 6.47 -5.99 -5.95
N ILE A 291 5.94 -6.24 -7.16
CA ILE A 291 5.25 -7.48 -7.52
C ILE A 291 6.07 -8.15 -8.60
N MET A 292 6.52 -9.35 -8.33
CA MET A 292 7.19 -10.23 -9.28
C MET A 292 6.28 -11.41 -9.56
N SER A 293 6.10 -11.77 -10.81
CA SER A 293 5.28 -12.90 -11.19
C SER A 293 5.91 -13.71 -12.30
N ARG A 294 5.72 -15.02 -12.22
CA ARG A 294 6.15 -16.01 -13.19
C ARG A 294 5.01 -17.03 -13.37
N PRO A 295 5.02 -17.84 -14.42
CA PRO A 295 4.02 -18.90 -14.57
C PRO A 295 3.97 -19.91 -13.42
N SER A 296 4.99 -19.90 -12.54
CA SER A 296 5.11 -20.75 -11.34
C SER A 296 4.76 -20.04 -10.04
N GLY A 297 4.17 -18.84 -10.07
CA GLY A 297 3.72 -18.13 -8.86
C GLY A 297 3.95 -16.64 -8.87
N THR A 298 3.48 -15.99 -7.80
CA THR A 298 3.63 -14.54 -7.57
C THR A 298 4.33 -14.28 -6.25
N THR A 299 5.20 -13.27 -6.25
CA THR A 299 5.87 -12.78 -5.04
C THR A 299 5.62 -11.29 -4.89
N ILE A 300 5.14 -10.89 -3.71
CA ILE A 300 4.99 -9.49 -3.30
C ILE A 300 6.09 -9.19 -2.29
N VAL A 301 6.89 -8.18 -2.57
CA VAL A 301 7.96 -7.71 -1.67
C VAL A 301 7.67 -6.28 -1.26
N VAL A 302 7.75 -6.03 0.05
CA VAL A 302 7.63 -4.70 0.64
C VAL A 302 8.88 -4.38 1.44
N THR A 303 9.38 -3.17 1.29
CA THR A 303 10.52 -2.65 2.03
C THR A 303 10.14 -1.31 2.66
N LEU A 304 10.31 -1.18 3.97
CA LEU A 304 10.04 0.05 4.73
C LEU A 304 11.29 0.44 5.52
N SER A 305 11.65 1.73 5.51
CA SER A 305 12.67 2.27 6.41
C SER A 305 12.06 2.47 7.80
N LEU A 306 12.75 2.06 8.84
CA LEU A 306 12.37 2.25 10.25
C LEU A 306 12.99 3.52 10.84
N THR A 307 13.94 4.14 10.12
CA THR A 307 14.52 5.45 10.44
C THR A 307 13.74 6.53 9.72
N GLU A 308 13.61 7.73 10.30
CA GLU A 308 12.95 8.88 9.63
C GLU A 308 13.52 9.09 8.22
N PRO A 309 12.71 9.53 7.26
CA PRO A 309 13.04 9.46 5.83
C PRO A 309 14.23 10.32 5.44
N ALA A 310 15.41 9.71 5.32
CA ALA A 310 16.46 10.19 4.43
C ALA A 310 16.07 9.66 3.03
N SER A 311 15.69 10.52 2.12
CA SER A 311 14.92 10.24 0.89
C SER A 311 15.56 9.32 -0.17
N ASP A 312 16.80 8.86 0.00
CA ASP A 312 17.50 8.05 -1.02
C ASP A 312 18.05 6.69 -0.56
N ALA A 313 18.10 6.41 0.75
CA ALA A 313 18.69 5.15 1.26
C ALA A 313 17.84 3.89 0.97
N ALA A 314 16.53 4.01 0.86
CA ALA A 314 15.63 2.86 0.64
C ALA A 314 15.78 2.22 -0.75
N LYS A 315 16.20 2.98 -1.76
CA LYS A 315 16.41 2.46 -3.14
C LYS A 315 17.71 1.67 -3.29
N ALA A 316 18.76 2.05 -2.56
CA ALA A 316 20.06 1.39 -2.61
C ALA A 316 20.06 0.00 -1.95
N HIS A 317 19.26 -0.21 -0.91
CA HIS A 317 19.18 -1.49 -0.20
C HIS A 317 18.31 -2.55 -0.90
N ALA A 318 17.41 -2.16 -1.81
CA ALA A 318 16.64 -3.12 -2.59
C ALA A 318 17.51 -3.98 -3.52
N SER A 319 18.69 -3.49 -3.92
CA SER A 319 19.63 -4.19 -4.80
C SER A 319 20.62 -5.13 -4.07
N SER A 320 20.78 -5.01 -2.74
CA SER A 320 21.75 -5.80 -1.97
C SER A 320 21.22 -7.18 -1.47
N TRP A 321 19.95 -7.49 -1.75
CA TRP A 321 19.30 -8.74 -1.34
C TRP A 321 19.10 -9.74 -2.50
N SER A 322 19.93 -9.61 -3.55
CA SER A 322 19.95 -10.60 -4.64
C SER A 322 20.74 -11.81 -4.18
N TYR A 323 20.04 -12.86 -3.71
CA TYR A 323 20.42 -14.29 -3.82
C TYR A 323 19.22 -15.16 -3.50
#